data_168720e521ad512ae40c8053ab34fc82
#
_entry.id   168720e521ad512ae40c8053ab34fc82
#
_cell.length_a   1.000
_cell.length_b   1.000
_cell.length_c   1.000
_cell.angle_alpha   90.00
_cell.angle_beta   90.00
_cell.angle_gamma   90.00
#
_symmetry.space_group_name_H-M   'P 1'
#
loop_
_entity.id
_entity.type
_entity.pdbx_description
1 polymer ?
#
loop_
_entity_poly.entity_id
_entity_poly.type
_entity_poly.pdbx_seq_one_letter_code
_entity_poly.pdbx_strand_id
1 'polypeptide(L)'
;MDWRVGEITAFSAAYNKAIECLARGPKSTKDLTRWLHQREHAREDVEATIERLTERGLLNDAQYAEIFARTRATTRGMSRRRIAAELAKRGVARELADAAIAEVMSDENIDERAIVEAAAAKKFRSFAKLDADVQRRRLYGFLARKGFAPDLVRETVQRLTRP
;
A
#
# COMPACT_ATOMS: atom_id res chain seq x y z
N MET A 1 5.21 6.52 46.65
CA MET A 1 5.60 5.20 46.07
C MET A 1 4.58 4.77 45.00
N ASP A 2 4.16 5.71 44.09
CA ASP A 2 3.06 5.49 43.15
C ASP A 2 3.41 5.67 41.64
N TRP A 3 4.67 5.87 41.29
CA TRP A 3 5.09 6.09 39.91
C TRP A 3 4.94 4.84 39.03
N ARG A 4 5.16 3.64 39.57
CA ARG A 4 5.03 2.39 38.83
C ARG A 4 3.58 2.03 38.43
N VAL A 5 2.61 2.42 39.25
CA VAL A 5 1.19 2.18 38.95
C VAL A 5 0.73 3.08 37.80
N GLY A 6 1.19 4.33 37.77
CA GLY A 6 0.90 5.27 36.66
C GLY A 6 1.48 4.81 35.31
N GLU A 7 2.73 4.31 35.31
CA GLU A 7 3.37 3.79 34.09
C GLU A 7 2.69 2.53 33.56
N ILE A 8 2.32 1.59 34.43
CA ILE A 8 1.61 0.36 34.03
C ILE A 8 0.25 0.69 33.46
N THR A 9 -0.46 1.67 34.00
CA THR A 9 -1.78 2.09 33.49
C THR A 9 -1.69 2.81 32.15
N ALA A 10 -0.69 3.67 31.96
CA ALA A 10 -0.46 4.41 30.72
C ALA A 10 -0.04 3.47 29.57
N PHE A 11 0.90 2.56 29.81
CA PHE A 11 1.25 1.51 28.85
C PHE A 11 0.03 0.64 28.52
N SER A 12 -0.76 0.20 29.50
CA SER A 12 -1.96 -0.59 29.26
C SER A 12 -2.99 0.15 28.40
N ALA A 13 -3.12 1.47 28.58
CA ALA A 13 -4.01 2.31 27.78
C ALA A 13 -3.54 2.36 26.30
N ALA A 14 -2.26 2.62 26.04
CA ALA A 14 -1.69 2.65 24.71
C ALA A 14 -1.82 1.27 24.02
N TYR A 15 -1.50 0.20 24.74
CA TYR A 15 -1.59 -1.17 24.24
C TYR A 15 -3.04 -1.55 23.87
N ASN A 16 -4.01 -1.28 24.72
CA ASN A 16 -5.42 -1.57 24.45
C ASN A 16 -5.93 -0.78 23.24
N LYS A 17 -5.55 0.49 23.13
CA LYS A 17 -5.89 1.31 21.97
C LYS A 17 -5.25 0.78 20.68
N ALA A 18 -4.02 0.30 20.74
CA ALA A 18 -3.38 -0.33 19.60
C ALA A 18 -4.10 -1.60 19.13
N ILE A 19 -4.50 -2.48 20.08
CA ILE A 19 -5.29 -3.68 19.78
C ILE A 19 -6.63 -3.31 19.13
N GLU A 20 -7.37 -2.32 19.68
CA GLU A 20 -8.60 -1.83 19.07
C GLU A 20 -8.38 -1.30 17.64
N CYS A 21 -7.24 -0.65 17.38
CA CYS A 21 -6.89 -0.15 16.06
C CYS A 21 -6.63 -1.29 15.07
N LEU A 22 -5.85 -2.29 15.50
CA LEU A 22 -5.51 -3.47 14.68
C LEU A 22 -6.72 -4.35 14.40
N ALA A 23 -7.67 -4.44 15.32
CA ALA A 23 -8.94 -5.17 15.13
C ALA A 23 -9.80 -4.59 13.98
N ARG A 24 -9.63 -3.31 13.66
CA ARG A 24 -10.33 -2.64 12.53
C ARG A 24 -9.65 -2.87 11.19
N GLY A 25 -8.45 -3.41 11.19
CA GLY A 25 -7.67 -3.72 9.99
C GLY A 25 -6.18 -3.54 10.17
N PRO A 26 -5.40 -4.18 9.29
CA PRO A 26 -3.94 -4.19 9.39
C PRO A 26 -3.36 -2.77 9.28
N LYS A 27 -2.28 -2.53 10.02
CA LYS A 27 -1.50 -1.29 10.02
C LYS A 27 -0.02 -1.62 9.87
N SER A 28 0.71 -0.72 9.21
CA SER A 28 2.18 -0.76 9.32
C SER A 28 2.62 -0.24 10.69
N THR A 29 3.81 -0.63 11.10
CA THR A 29 4.46 -0.15 12.32
C THR A 29 4.44 1.38 12.39
N LYS A 30 4.86 2.06 11.32
CA LYS A 30 4.86 3.53 11.21
C LYS A 30 3.46 4.14 11.35
N ASP A 31 2.46 3.55 10.70
CA ASP A 31 1.10 4.11 10.74
C ASP A 31 0.47 3.93 12.13
N LEU A 32 0.72 2.79 12.81
CA LEU A 32 0.23 2.55 14.17
C LEU A 32 0.93 3.48 15.18
N THR A 33 2.26 3.64 15.08
CA THR A 33 3.03 4.57 15.90
C THR A 33 2.49 5.99 15.78
N ARG A 34 2.32 6.48 14.55
CA ARG A 34 1.75 7.80 14.30
C ARG A 34 0.34 7.94 14.87
N TRP A 35 -0.48 6.91 14.71
CA TRP A 35 -1.86 6.90 15.21
C TRP A 35 -1.93 6.98 16.74
N LEU A 36 -1.02 6.32 17.46
CA LEU A 36 -0.92 6.40 18.93
C LEU A 36 -0.45 7.79 19.39
N HIS A 37 0.57 8.37 18.74
CA HIS A 37 1.03 9.74 19.06
C HIS A 37 -0.08 10.78 18.82
N GLN A 38 -0.89 10.65 17.80
CA GLN A 38 -2.04 11.53 17.56
C GLN A 38 -3.11 11.45 18.65
N ARG A 39 -3.02 10.46 19.55
CA ARG A 39 -3.89 10.27 20.73
C ARG A 39 -3.20 10.62 22.03
N GLU A 40 -2.11 11.39 21.91
CA GLU A 40 -1.40 11.96 23.07
C GLU A 40 -0.82 10.91 24.03
N HIS A 41 -0.60 9.64 23.57
CA HIS A 41 0.17 8.67 24.33
C HIS A 41 1.65 9.10 24.40
N ALA A 42 2.26 8.95 25.56
CA ALA A 42 3.66 9.27 25.76
C ALA A 42 4.56 8.42 24.85
N ARG A 43 5.70 8.98 24.48
CA ARG A 43 6.61 8.33 23.52
C ARG A 43 7.05 6.95 24.01
N GLU A 44 7.42 6.87 25.29
CA GLU A 44 7.89 5.65 25.94
C GLU A 44 6.83 4.55 25.93
N ASP A 45 5.56 4.90 26.20
CA ASP A 45 4.43 3.95 26.15
C ASP A 45 4.16 3.47 24.72
N VAL A 46 4.31 4.34 23.74
CA VAL A 46 4.15 3.98 22.31
C VAL A 46 5.26 3.03 21.89
N GLU A 47 6.53 3.33 22.21
CA GLU A 47 7.68 2.49 21.87
C GLU A 47 7.54 1.10 22.50
N ALA A 48 7.23 1.01 23.79
CA ALA A 48 7.00 -0.25 24.49
C ALA A 48 5.79 -1.04 23.93
N THR A 49 4.73 -0.33 23.53
CA THR A 49 3.55 -0.95 22.90
C THR A 49 3.92 -1.56 21.55
N ILE A 50 4.63 -0.82 20.70
CA ILE A 50 5.06 -1.30 19.38
C ILE A 50 5.97 -2.54 19.51
N GLU A 51 6.97 -2.47 20.40
CA GLU A 51 7.85 -3.60 20.68
C GLU A 51 7.06 -4.84 21.09
N ARG A 52 6.16 -4.70 22.06
CA ARG A 52 5.34 -5.80 22.58
C ARG A 52 4.40 -6.42 21.55
N LEU A 53 3.81 -5.59 20.68
CA LEU A 53 2.96 -6.08 19.60
C LEU A 53 3.77 -6.82 18.53
N THR A 54 4.98 -6.35 18.24
CA THR A 54 5.90 -7.00 17.30
C THR A 54 6.38 -8.34 17.82
N GLU A 55 6.83 -8.40 19.08
CA GLU A 55 7.22 -9.67 19.75
C GLU A 55 6.11 -10.72 19.72
N ARG A 56 4.87 -10.29 19.87
CA ARG A 56 3.70 -11.18 19.83
C ARG A 56 3.21 -11.49 18.40
N GLY A 57 3.85 -10.98 17.38
CA GLY A 57 3.45 -11.15 15.98
C GLY A 57 2.12 -10.49 15.60
N LEU A 58 1.58 -9.62 16.48
CA LEU A 58 0.33 -8.88 16.24
C LEU A 58 0.57 -7.64 15.33
N LEU A 59 1.79 -7.17 15.26
CA LEU A 59 2.26 -6.12 14.37
C LEU A 59 3.40 -6.69 13.53
N ASN A 60 3.19 -6.76 12.20
CA ASN A 60 4.12 -7.39 11.28
C ASN A 60 4.07 -6.67 9.93
N ASP A 61 5.13 -5.93 9.59
CA ASP A 61 5.21 -5.16 8.35
C ASP A 61 5.32 -6.03 7.09
N ALA A 62 5.86 -7.27 7.20
CA ALA A 62 5.88 -8.20 6.08
C ALA A 62 4.46 -8.68 5.74
N GLN A 63 3.71 -9.12 6.74
CA GLN A 63 2.30 -9.52 6.56
C GLN A 63 1.43 -8.34 6.09
N TYR A 64 1.67 -7.14 6.64
CA TYR A 64 1.00 -5.92 6.18
C TYR A 64 1.28 -5.65 4.70
N ALA A 65 2.55 -5.78 4.27
CA ALA A 65 2.96 -5.55 2.88
C ALA A 65 2.27 -6.53 1.93
N GLU A 66 2.17 -7.81 2.30
CA GLU A 66 1.49 -8.83 1.51
C GLU A 66 -0.01 -8.52 1.32
N ILE A 67 -0.74 -8.27 2.41
CA ILE A 67 -2.17 -7.92 2.36
C ILE A 67 -2.38 -6.65 1.53
N PHE A 68 -1.52 -5.64 1.71
CA PHE A 68 -1.56 -4.40 0.97
C PHE A 68 -1.31 -4.62 -0.52
N ALA A 69 -0.24 -5.35 -0.87
CA ALA A 69 0.13 -5.65 -2.25
C ALA A 69 -0.99 -6.42 -2.96
N ARG A 70 -1.52 -7.46 -2.34
CA ARG A 70 -2.62 -8.28 -2.86
C ARG A 70 -3.85 -7.43 -3.18
N THR A 71 -4.30 -6.63 -2.23
CA THR A 71 -5.46 -5.75 -2.43
C THR A 71 -5.22 -4.71 -3.53
N ARG A 72 -4.02 -4.12 -3.61
CA ARG A 72 -3.71 -3.09 -4.62
C ARG A 72 -3.54 -3.67 -6.01
N ALA A 73 -2.95 -4.83 -6.13
CA ALA A 73 -2.76 -5.51 -7.40
C ALA A 73 -4.11 -6.02 -7.96
N THR A 74 -4.85 -6.81 -7.18
CA THR A 74 -6.08 -7.48 -7.64
C THR A 74 -7.27 -6.53 -7.79
N THR A 75 -7.54 -5.69 -6.76
CA THR A 75 -8.75 -4.85 -6.75
C THR A 75 -8.56 -3.53 -7.50
N ARG A 76 -7.36 -2.92 -7.44
CA ARG A 76 -7.11 -1.60 -8.01
C ARG A 76 -6.26 -1.60 -9.27
N GLY A 77 -5.71 -2.74 -9.67
CA GLY A 77 -4.85 -2.86 -10.85
C GLY A 77 -3.68 -1.86 -10.80
N MET A 78 -3.00 -1.79 -9.66
CA MET A 78 -1.83 -0.95 -9.50
C MET A 78 -0.58 -1.67 -9.98
N SER A 79 0.38 -0.92 -10.56
CA SER A 79 1.68 -1.45 -10.93
C SER A 79 2.52 -1.80 -9.70
N ARG A 80 3.48 -2.72 -9.87
CA ARG A 80 4.48 -3.07 -8.83
C ARG A 80 5.16 -1.82 -8.26
N ARG A 81 5.61 -0.93 -9.15
CA ARG A 81 6.26 0.33 -8.76
C ARG A 81 5.37 1.22 -7.90
N ARG A 82 4.08 1.31 -8.23
CA ARG A 82 3.14 2.12 -7.45
C ARG A 82 2.87 1.51 -6.08
N ILE A 83 2.73 0.19 -5.99
CA ILE A 83 2.55 -0.52 -4.72
C ILE A 83 3.77 -0.32 -3.83
N ALA A 84 4.99 -0.51 -4.35
CA ALA A 84 6.24 -0.29 -3.61
C ALA A 84 6.34 1.15 -3.08
N ALA A 85 6.02 2.16 -3.91
CA ALA A 85 6.04 3.55 -3.49
C ALA A 85 5.02 3.86 -2.37
N GLU A 86 3.85 3.21 -2.40
CA GLU A 86 2.86 3.37 -1.35
C GLU A 86 3.25 2.66 -0.05
N LEU A 87 3.90 1.49 -0.12
CA LEU A 87 4.45 0.78 1.05
C LEU A 87 5.59 1.58 1.70
N ALA A 88 6.50 2.14 0.89
CA ALA A 88 7.57 3.01 1.39
C ALA A 88 7.04 4.23 2.16
N LYS A 89 5.99 4.88 1.69
CA LYS A 89 5.32 5.98 2.43
C LYS A 89 4.82 5.55 3.80
N ARG A 90 4.42 4.28 3.93
CA ARG A 90 3.94 3.67 5.18
C ARG A 90 5.06 3.12 6.05
N GLY A 91 6.32 3.34 5.64
CA GLY A 91 7.50 2.97 6.42
C GLY A 91 7.87 1.49 6.33
N VAL A 92 7.27 0.74 5.40
CA VAL A 92 7.68 -0.64 5.15
C VAL A 92 9.05 -0.63 4.47
N ALA A 93 9.97 -1.44 4.98
CA ALA A 93 11.30 -1.59 4.42
C ALA A 93 11.22 -2.11 2.97
N ARG A 94 12.14 -1.63 2.13
CA ARG A 94 12.13 -1.93 0.68
C ARG A 94 12.17 -3.44 0.42
N GLU A 95 13.02 -4.15 1.15
CA GLU A 95 13.20 -5.59 1.03
C GLU A 95 11.91 -6.35 1.30
N LEU A 96 11.17 -5.95 2.35
CA LEU A 96 9.86 -6.54 2.70
C LEU A 96 8.82 -6.22 1.63
N ALA A 97 8.81 -4.98 1.14
CA ALA A 97 7.88 -4.56 0.09
C ALA A 97 8.12 -5.31 -1.23
N ASP A 98 9.39 -5.41 -1.65
CA ASP A 98 9.76 -6.08 -2.90
C ASP A 98 9.47 -7.60 -2.81
N ALA A 99 9.76 -8.25 -1.68
CA ALA A 99 9.44 -9.66 -1.44
C ALA A 99 7.92 -9.92 -1.49
N ALA A 100 7.14 -9.14 -0.74
CA ALA A 100 5.69 -9.28 -0.71
C ALA A 100 5.04 -9.04 -2.08
N ILE A 101 5.52 -8.05 -2.84
CA ILE A 101 5.04 -7.80 -4.20
C ILE A 101 5.37 -8.97 -5.13
N ALA A 102 6.59 -9.51 -5.07
CA ALA A 102 7.00 -10.63 -5.91
C ALA A 102 6.16 -11.88 -5.63
N GLU A 103 5.96 -12.21 -4.36
CA GLU A 103 5.14 -13.33 -3.90
C GLU A 103 3.69 -13.20 -4.37
N VAL A 104 3.04 -12.07 -4.12
CA VAL A 104 1.66 -11.82 -4.53
C VAL A 104 1.50 -11.89 -6.05
N MET A 105 2.43 -11.34 -6.82
CA MET A 105 2.36 -11.41 -8.29
C MET A 105 2.51 -12.83 -8.81
N SER A 106 3.31 -13.67 -8.14
CA SER A 106 3.47 -15.08 -8.47
C SER A 106 2.23 -15.90 -8.09
N ASP A 107 1.78 -15.79 -6.85
CA ASP A 107 0.68 -16.58 -6.30
C ASP A 107 -0.65 -16.34 -7.04
N GLU A 108 -0.95 -15.08 -7.32
CA GLU A 108 -2.16 -14.67 -8.04
C GLU A 108 -2.00 -14.77 -9.56
N ASN A 109 -0.86 -15.25 -10.05
CA ASN A 109 -0.53 -15.29 -11.48
C ASN A 109 -0.82 -13.95 -12.19
N ILE A 110 -0.41 -12.85 -11.55
CA ILE A 110 -0.70 -11.49 -12.02
C ILE A 110 0.35 -11.06 -13.04
N ASP A 111 -0.06 -10.94 -14.29
CA ASP A 111 0.73 -10.32 -15.34
C ASP A 111 0.50 -8.80 -15.37
N GLU A 112 1.55 -8.02 -15.14
CA GLU A 112 1.47 -6.55 -15.17
C GLU A 112 1.05 -6.02 -16.54
N ARG A 113 1.38 -6.75 -17.62
CA ARG A 113 0.92 -6.46 -18.99
C ARG A 113 -0.61 -6.59 -19.07
N ALA A 114 -1.17 -7.66 -18.55
CA ALA A 114 -2.63 -7.85 -18.51
C ALA A 114 -3.33 -6.75 -17.70
N ILE A 115 -2.73 -6.34 -16.56
CA ILE A 115 -3.30 -5.24 -15.74
C ILE A 115 -3.32 -3.93 -16.51
N VAL A 116 -2.21 -3.54 -17.16
CA VAL A 116 -2.15 -2.27 -17.89
C VAL A 116 -3.11 -2.27 -19.08
N GLU A 117 -3.23 -3.39 -19.78
CA GLU A 117 -4.15 -3.55 -20.90
C GLU A 117 -5.61 -3.41 -20.47
N ALA A 118 -6.02 -4.10 -19.41
CA ALA A 118 -7.38 -4.00 -18.87
C ALA A 118 -7.69 -2.57 -18.39
N ALA A 119 -6.75 -1.93 -17.68
CA ALA A 119 -6.91 -0.55 -17.21
C ALA A 119 -7.01 0.43 -18.40
N ALA A 120 -6.17 0.24 -19.43
CA ALA A 120 -6.15 1.06 -20.63
C ALA A 120 -7.44 0.91 -21.42
N ALA A 121 -7.89 -0.31 -21.71
CA ALA A 121 -9.11 -0.58 -22.46
C ALA A 121 -10.35 0.00 -21.77
N LYS A 122 -10.46 -0.16 -20.45
CA LYS A 122 -11.55 0.44 -19.66
C LYS A 122 -11.55 1.97 -19.76
N LYS A 123 -10.36 2.58 -19.65
CA LYS A 123 -10.23 4.05 -19.69
C LYS A 123 -10.42 4.59 -21.10
N PHE A 124 -9.89 3.92 -22.10
CA PHE A 124 -9.97 4.33 -23.51
C PHE A 124 -11.41 4.47 -23.98
N ARG A 125 -12.30 3.57 -23.58
CA ARG A 125 -13.74 3.67 -23.89
C ARG A 125 -14.35 5.00 -23.45
N SER A 126 -13.89 5.58 -22.34
CA SER A 126 -14.37 6.89 -21.86
C SER A 126 -13.88 8.07 -22.70
N PHE A 127 -12.97 7.85 -23.64
CA PHE A 127 -12.39 8.85 -24.54
C PHE A 127 -12.90 8.77 -25.98
N ALA A 128 -13.86 7.89 -26.28
CA ALA A 128 -14.33 7.60 -27.63
C ALA A 128 -14.76 8.83 -28.46
N LYS A 129 -15.19 9.90 -27.78
CA LYS A 129 -15.63 11.15 -28.43
C LYS A 129 -14.51 12.21 -28.61
N LEU A 130 -13.28 11.88 -28.24
CA LEU A 130 -12.15 12.81 -28.30
C LEU A 130 -11.33 12.55 -29.57
N ASP A 131 -10.61 13.58 -30.03
CA ASP A 131 -9.65 13.43 -31.13
C ASP A 131 -8.54 12.44 -30.76
N ALA A 132 -8.01 11.73 -31.77
CA ALA A 132 -7.03 10.65 -31.59
C ALA A 132 -5.79 11.08 -30.79
N ASP A 133 -5.28 12.28 -31.02
CA ASP A 133 -4.13 12.82 -30.31
C ASP A 133 -4.44 13.13 -28.84
N VAL A 134 -5.65 13.62 -28.57
CA VAL A 134 -6.14 13.88 -27.21
C VAL A 134 -6.33 12.55 -26.47
N GLN A 135 -6.91 11.55 -27.13
CA GLN A 135 -7.07 10.21 -26.57
C GLN A 135 -5.72 9.63 -26.16
N ARG A 136 -4.73 9.68 -27.06
CA ARG A 136 -3.37 9.16 -26.86
C ARG A 136 -2.69 9.82 -25.66
N ARG A 137 -2.69 11.16 -25.62
CA ARG A 137 -2.09 11.94 -24.54
C ARG A 137 -2.76 11.67 -23.18
N ARG A 138 -4.09 11.62 -23.15
CA ARG A 138 -4.85 11.37 -21.91
C ARG A 138 -4.66 9.95 -21.40
N LEU A 139 -4.64 8.96 -22.29
CA LEU A 139 -4.42 7.57 -21.93
C LEU A 139 -3.02 7.36 -21.38
N TYR A 140 -2.00 7.92 -22.05
CA TYR A 140 -0.63 7.91 -21.55
C TYR A 140 -0.52 8.48 -20.13
N GLY A 141 -1.03 9.69 -19.91
CA GLY A 141 -1.00 10.33 -18.59
C GLY A 141 -1.75 9.55 -17.52
N PHE A 142 -2.86 8.89 -17.86
CA PHE A 142 -3.59 8.02 -16.94
C PHE A 142 -2.75 6.81 -16.50
N LEU A 143 -2.14 6.09 -17.44
CA LEU A 143 -1.33 4.91 -17.14
C LEU A 143 -0.03 5.26 -16.43
N ALA A 144 0.62 6.37 -16.79
CA ALA A 144 1.80 6.87 -16.11
C ALA A 144 1.52 7.20 -14.64
N ARG A 145 0.37 7.83 -14.33
CA ARG A 145 -0.04 8.09 -12.93
C ARG A 145 -0.34 6.82 -12.15
N LYS A 146 -0.72 5.73 -12.81
CA LYS A 146 -0.85 4.40 -12.20
C LYS A 146 0.51 3.74 -11.91
N GLY A 147 1.60 4.33 -12.40
CA GLY A 147 2.98 3.93 -12.08
C GLY A 147 3.53 2.83 -12.98
N PHE A 148 2.87 2.49 -14.10
CA PHE A 148 3.42 1.54 -15.07
C PHE A 148 4.70 2.07 -15.73
N ALA A 149 5.58 1.15 -16.14
CA ALA A 149 6.83 1.48 -16.80
C ALA A 149 6.56 2.24 -18.12
N PRO A 150 7.35 3.29 -18.45
CA PRO A 150 7.11 4.12 -19.64
C PRO A 150 7.04 3.33 -20.95
N ASP A 151 7.86 2.29 -21.09
CA ASP A 151 7.87 1.45 -22.30
C ASP A 151 6.58 0.67 -22.44
N LEU A 152 6.11 0.04 -21.35
CA LEU A 152 4.85 -0.68 -21.31
C LEU A 152 3.65 0.24 -21.58
N VAL A 153 3.70 1.48 -21.05
CA VAL A 153 2.67 2.49 -21.31
C VAL A 153 2.67 2.88 -22.78
N ARG A 154 3.84 3.15 -23.39
CA ARG A 154 3.95 3.50 -24.82
C ARG A 154 3.40 2.41 -25.71
N GLU A 155 3.83 1.17 -25.49
CA GLU A 155 3.37 0.00 -26.25
C GLU A 155 1.85 -0.16 -26.17
N THR A 156 1.28 -0.11 -24.96
CA THR A 156 -0.16 -0.26 -24.72
C THR A 156 -0.96 0.86 -25.39
N VAL A 157 -0.51 2.10 -25.27
CA VAL A 157 -1.16 3.27 -25.92
C VAL A 157 -1.13 3.15 -27.43
N GLN A 158 0.05 2.82 -28.02
CA GLN A 158 0.17 2.64 -29.46
C GLN A 158 -0.77 1.57 -30.00
N ARG A 159 -0.86 0.43 -29.30
CA ARG A 159 -1.73 -0.69 -29.72
C ARG A 159 -3.20 -0.31 -29.71
N LEU A 160 -3.68 0.40 -28.69
CA LEU A 160 -5.09 0.80 -28.57
C LEU A 160 -5.48 1.99 -29.44
N THR A 161 -4.51 2.81 -29.86
CA THR A 161 -4.78 4.02 -30.66
C THR A 161 -4.31 3.91 -32.10
N ARG A 162 -3.89 2.72 -32.54
CA ARG A 162 -3.69 2.47 -33.98
C ARG A 162 -5.04 2.54 -34.69
N PRO A 163 -5.10 3.22 -35.84
CA PRO A 163 -6.30 3.22 -36.68
C PRO A 163 -6.61 1.85 -37.23
#